data_8cd7e25cdcf9d33641e7e699a15a44a3
#
_entry.id   8cd7e25cdcf9d33641e7e699a15a44a3
#
_cell.length_a   1.000
_cell.length_b   1.000
_cell.length_c   1.000
_cell.angle_alpha   90.00
_cell.angle_beta   90.00
_cell.angle_gamma   90.00
#
_symmetry.space_group_name_H-M   'P 1'
#
loop_
_entity.id
_entity.type
_entity.pdbx_description
1 polymer ?
#
loop_
_entity_poly.entity_id
_entity_poly.type
_entity_poly.pdbx_seq_one_letter_code
_entity_poly.pdbx_strand_id
1 'polypeptide(L)'
;MNTTPVLIVGAGPIGLTLALSLSQQGISSVVLNDRTTTTRHPKLDVVNCRSMEIFRQLGLADKIRAAGNPVNANQYTAYAATANGPWYGVLRDRHLFYPPVAEGRKQIAACTDGTLPLESMQRISQMYLEPVLLEATVADPNIDIRLGWKVEEFQQNTDGVVVTARRTEDGRVERLRAQYLIGCDGPNSLIRRTLGIEYDGTRDLIGELYIIHFRSDAVKSLYPNNQPYWHTWLSRPGFTGLLVSPDASKSDWVLHLTYPPREGESLEAIVTSALGVTLPFEVVQSGPWRPQFLVAQRFGDDRVWMAGDATHQYMPTGGLGMNTGVAEAHNLAWKVAAMLKGWGGDRLLPSYETERIAIARRNRDHVMKCAAACRFVRCSRAYAPPFPGRFFPRG
;
A
#
# COMPACT_ATOMS: atom_id res chain seq x y z
N MET A 1 11.77 17.08 -30.43
CA MET A 1 11.53 16.43 -29.11
C MET A 1 12.04 15.01 -29.15
N ASN A 2 12.92 14.62 -28.24
CA ASN A 2 13.31 13.22 -28.12
C ASN A 2 12.12 12.41 -27.62
N THR A 3 11.87 11.27 -28.24
CA THR A 3 10.77 10.35 -27.83
C THR A 3 11.33 9.31 -26.88
N THR A 4 10.79 9.23 -25.66
CA THR A 4 11.09 8.14 -24.72
C THR A 4 10.23 6.90 -25.05
N PRO A 5 10.71 5.68 -24.85
CA PRO A 5 9.86 4.50 -25.01
C PRO A 5 8.64 4.53 -24.09
N VAL A 6 8.83 4.81 -22.80
CA VAL A 6 7.76 4.82 -21.78
C VAL A 6 7.88 6.05 -20.90
N LEU A 7 6.75 6.71 -20.65
CA LEU A 7 6.60 7.74 -19.64
C LEU A 7 5.67 7.22 -18.53
N ILE A 8 6.12 7.32 -17.29
CA ILE A 8 5.39 6.86 -16.10
C ILE A 8 5.01 8.10 -15.27
N VAL A 9 3.75 8.21 -14.87
CA VAL A 9 3.26 9.28 -13.99
C VAL A 9 3.03 8.72 -12.60
N GLY A 10 3.80 9.21 -11.64
CA GLY A 10 3.79 8.80 -10.24
C GLY A 10 4.98 7.93 -9.86
N ALA A 11 5.77 8.40 -8.87
CA ALA A 11 6.92 7.69 -8.27
C ALA A 11 6.56 7.09 -6.90
N GLY A 12 5.34 6.57 -6.75
CA GLY A 12 4.97 5.70 -5.65
C GLY A 12 5.50 4.26 -5.86
N PRO A 13 5.20 3.32 -4.95
CA PRO A 13 5.72 1.95 -5.02
C PRO A 13 5.45 1.28 -6.36
N ILE A 14 4.30 1.58 -6.99
CA ILE A 14 3.88 0.94 -8.23
C ILE A 14 4.65 1.50 -9.42
N GLY A 15 4.77 2.83 -9.54
CA GLY A 15 5.52 3.45 -10.64
C GLY A 15 7.00 3.12 -10.58
N LEU A 16 7.61 3.11 -9.38
CA LEU A 16 9.02 2.70 -9.20
C LEU A 16 9.23 1.22 -9.54
N THR A 17 8.30 0.33 -9.12
CA THR A 17 8.35 -1.09 -9.48
C THR A 17 8.21 -1.29 -10.99
N LEU A 18 7.33 -0.52 -11.64
CA LEU A 18 7.15 -0.56 -13.09
C LEU A 18 8.42 -0.12 -13.84
N ALA A 19 9.02 0.99 -13.42
CA ALA A 19 10.25 1.51 -14.03
C ALA A 19 11.40 0.48 -13.94
N LEU A 20 11.62 -0.09 -12.75
CA LEU A 20 12.62 -1.13 -12.53
C LEU A 20 12.33 -2.41 -13.33
N SER A 21 11.04 -2.81 -13.43
CA SER A 21 10.65 -3.97 -14.23
C SER A 21 10.84 -3.74 -15.74
N LEU A 22 10.61 -2.52 -16.23
CA LEU A 22 10.90 -2.13 -17.62
C LEU A 22 12.41 -2.12 -17.89
N SER A 23 13.19 -1.54 -16.98
CA SER A 23 14.67 -1.55 -17.08
C SER A 23 15.22 -2.96 -17.14
N GLN A 24 14.71 -3.88 -16.32
CA GLN A 24 15.09 -5.31 -16.38
C GLN A 24 14.79 -5.93 -17.75
N GLN A 25 13.79 -5.42 -18.46
CA GLN A 25 13.50 -5.80 -19.85
C GLN A 25 14.32 -5.01 -20.89
N GLY A 26 15.25 -4.17 -20.47
CA GLY A 26 16.05 -3.33 -21.37
C GLY A 26 15.29 -2.17 -22.01
N ILE A 27 14.21 -1.72 -21.39
CA ILE A 27 13.40 -0.59 -21.83
C ILE A 27 13.67 0.61 -20.93
N SER A 28 14.09 1.71 -21.52
CA SER A 28 14.26 2.97 -20.80
C SER A 28 12.94 3.67 -20.55
N SER A 29 12.86 4.42 -19.45
CA SER A 29 11.66 5.16 -19.07
C SER A 29 11.98 6.52 -18.44
N VAL A 30 11.01 7.44 -18.55
CA VAL A 30 10.97 8.69 -17.79
C VAL A 30 9.88 8.57 -16.73
N VAL A 31 10.22 8.84 -15.47
CA VAL A 31 9.26 8.84 -14.35
C VAL A 31 9.04 10.26 -13.88
N LEU A 32 7.80 10.76 -13.94
CA LEU A 32 7.42 12.08 -13.43
C LEU A 32 6.63 11.93 -12.13
N ASN A 33 6.96 12.75 -11.13
CA ASN A 33 6.24 12.79 -9.86
C ASN A 33 6.10 14.22 -9.37
N ASP A 34 4.90 14.61 -8.93
CA ASP A 34 4.60 15.96 -8.43
C ASP A 34 5.29 16.29 -7.09
N ARG A 35 5.60 15.27 -6.30
CA ARG A 35 6.32 15.43 -5.03
C ARG A 35 7.81 15.34 -5.23
N THR A 36 8.55 16.05 -4.38
CA THR A 36 10.02 16.05 -4.35
C THR A 36 10.62 14.98 -3.43
N THR A 37 9.78 14.33 -2.61
CA THR A 37 10.21 13.31 -1.63
C THR A 37 9.24 12.13 -1.60
N THR A 38 9.69 11.01 -1.05
CA THR A 38 8.86 9.85 -0.75
C THR A 38 7.87 10.13 0.38
N THR A 39 6.90 9.24 0.59
CA THR A 39 5.94 9.39 1.69
C THR A 39 6.64 9.34 3.06
N ARG A 40 6.18 10.18 3.98
CA ARG A 40 6.65 10.21 5.38
C ARG A 40 5.66 9.58 6.36
N HIS A 41 4.56 9.01 5.85
CA HIS A 41 3.50 8.46 6.68
C HIS A 41 3.31 6.97 6.43
N PRO A 42 3.06 6.19 7.49
CA PRO A 42 2.78 4.78 7.36
C PRO A 42 1.44 4.56 6.64
N LYS A 43 1.47 4.06 5.42
CA LYS A 43 0.27 3.74 4.61
C LYS A 43 0.12 2.26 4.33
N LEU A 44 1.24 1.58 4.15
CA LEU A 44 1.37 0.16 3.91
C LEU A 44 2.01 -0.47 5.14
N ASP A 45 1.78 -1.76 5.34
CA ASP A 45 2.39 -2.51 6.44
C ASP A 45 2.87 -3.93 6.03
N VAL A 46 2.41 -4.44 4.89
CA VAL A 46 2.74 -5.80 4.42
C VAL A 46 3.08 -5.82 2.94
N VAL A 47 4.25 -6.36 2.63
CA VAL A 47 4.62 -6.85 1.30
C VAL A 47 4.43 -8.37 1.32
N ASN A 48 3.46 -8.89 0.56
CA ASN A 48 3.14 -10.32 0.54
C ASN A 48 4.19 -11.17 -0.19
N CYS A 49 4.07 -12.49 -0.10
CA CYS A 49 5.01 -13.43 -0.72
C CYS A 49 5.21 -13.15 -2.21
N ARG A 50 4.13 -12.95 -2.98
CA ARG A 50 4.22 -12.69 -4.42
C ARG A 50 4.94 -11.40 -4.75
N SER A 51 4.68 -10.33 -4.01
CA SER A 51 5.39 -9.06 -4.19
C SER A 51 6.88 -9.20 -3.81
N MET A 52 7.19 -9.96 -2.76
CA MET A 52 8.58 -10.26 -2.40
C MET A 52 9.30 -11.09 -3.47
N GLU A 53 8.63 -12.02 -4.15
CA GLU A 53 9.19 -12.75 -5.30
C GLU A 53 9.50 -11.81 -6.47
N ILE A 54 8.61 -10.85 -6.77
CA ILE A 54 8.84 -9.83 -7.78
C ILE A 54 10.04 -8.95 -7.39
N PHE A 55 10.10 -8.49 -6.15
CA PHE A 55 11.25 -7.73 -5.66
C PHE A 55 12.56 -8.56 -5.63
N ARG A 56 12.47 -9.86 -5.42
CA ARG A 56 13.62 -10.75 -5.57
C ARG A 56 14.13 -10.79 -7.01
N GLN A 57 13.23 -10.89 -8.00
CA GLN A 57 13.61 -10.82 -9.41
C GLN A 57 14.28 -9.50 -9.76
N LEU A 58 13.88 -8.40 -9.12
CA LEU A 58 14.49 -7.08 -9.26
C LEU A 58 15.77 -6.89 -8.41
N GLY A 59 16.22 -7.91 -7.66
CA GLY A 59 17.40 -7.83 -6.79
C GLY A 59 17.20 -7.01 -5.51
N LEU A 60 15.96 -6.76 -5.09
CA LEU A 60 15.62 -5.85 -4.01
C LEU A 60 15.15 -6.54 -2.71
N ALA A 61 14.88 -7.85 -2.73
CA ALA A 61 14.27 -8.53 -1.58
C ALA A 61 15.09 -8.36 -0.29
N ASP A 62 16.41 -8.50 -0.34
CA ASP A 62 17.26 -8.37 0.85
C ASP A 62 17.34 -6.92 1.35
N LYS A 63 17.39 -5.93 0.45
CA LYS A 63 17.33 -4.50 0.82
C LYS A 63 16.00 -4.16 1.51
N ILE A 64 14.88 -4.66 0.98
CA ILE A 64 13.53 -4.48 1.57
C ILE A 64 13.45 -5.15 2.96
N ARG A 65 14.04 -6.34 3.12
CA ARG A 65 14.10 -7.01 4.42
C ARG A 65 14.93 -6.23 5.44
N ALA A 66 16.07 -5.70 5.02
CA ALA A 66 16.94 -4.90 5.88
C ALA A 66 16.27 -3.58 6.34
N ALA A 67 15.45 -2.96 5.48
CA ALA A 67 14.71 -1.73 5.78
C ALA A 67 13.42 -1.96 6.59
N GLY A 68 12.87 -3.19 6.55
CA GLY A 68 11.60 -3.53 7.20
C GLY A 68 11.75 -4.04 8.64
N ASN A 69 10.64 -4.54 9.17
CA ASN A 69 10.62 -5.12 10.51
C ASN A 69 11.64 -6.25 10.65
N PRO A 70 12.29 -6.35 11.83
CA PRO A 70 13.18 -7.46 12.14
C PRO A 70 12.51 -8.82 11.90
N VAL A 71 13.24 -9.79 11.39
CA VAL A 71 12.73 -11.13 11.04
C VAL A 71 12.09 -11.85 12.21
N ASN A 72 12.51 -11.53 13.45
CA ASN A 72 11.98 -12.09 14.69
C ASN A 72 10.88 -11.22 15.33
N ALA A 73 10.49 -10.11 14.71
CA ALA A 73 9.39 -9.29 15.20
C ALA A 73 8.11 -10.14 15.25
N ASN A 74 7.39 -10.06 16.36
CA ASN A 74 6.12 -10.78 16.48
C ASN A 74 5.07 -10.19 15.51
N GLN A 75 4.12 -11.04 15.15
CA GLN A 75 2.98 -10.67 14.29
C GLN A 75 1.67 -10.83 15.07
N TYR A 76 1.73 -10.62 16.38
CA TYR A 76 0.60 -10.83 17.25
C TYR A 76 -0.44 -9.74 17.10
N THR A 77 -1.68 -10.13 17.29
CA THR A 77 -2.83 -9.24 17.40
C THR A 77 -3.39 -9.35 18.80
N ALA A 78 -3.53 -8.22 19.47
CA ALA A 78 -4.09 -8.15 20.82
C ALA A 78 -5.43 -7.42 20.83
N TYR A 79 -6.21 -7.69 21.84
CA TYR A 79 -7.46 -7.02 22.16
C TYR A 79 -7.38 -6.51 23.60
N ALA A 80 -7.66 -5.23 23.81
CA ALA A 80 -7.53 -4.57 25.11
C ALA A 80 -8.50 -3.41 25.27
N ALA A 81 -8.68 -2.93 26.50
CA ALA A 81 -9.39 -1.68 26.75
C ALA A 81 -8.54 -0.47 26.33
N THR A 82 -7.24 -0.50 26.70
CA THR A 82 -6.19 0.48 26.36
C THR A 82 -4.90 -0.27 26.05
N ALA A 83 -3.91 0.41 25.49
CA ALA A 83 -2.60 -0.21 25.27
C ALA A 83 -1.90 -0.66 26.58
N ASN A 84 -2.23 -0.03 27.70
CA ASN A 84 -1.78 -0.41 29.04
C ASN A 84 -2.66 -1.48 29.72
N GLY A 85 -3.68 -1.99 29.02
CA GLY A 85 -4.65 -2.99 29.55
C GLY A 85 -5.94 -2.34 30.07
N PRO A 86 -6.82 -3.12 30.68
CA PRO A 86 -6.75 -4.58 30.77
C PRO A 86 -6.79 -5.25 29.39
N TRP A 87 -6.04 -6.33 29.26
CA TRP A 87 -5.96 -7.16 28.06
C TRP A 87 -7.08 -8.19 28.04
N TYR A 88 -7.84 -8.27 26.95
CA TYR A 88 -8.90 -9.26 26.76
C TYR A 88 -8.37 -10.55 26.15
N GLY A 89 -7.31 -10.47 25.36
CA GLY A 89 -6.66 -11.62 24.75
C GLY A 89 -5.58 -11.23 23.75
N VAL A 90 -4.70 -12.18 23.46
CA VAL A 90 -3.63 -12.05 22.46
C VAL A 90 -3.63 -13.28 21.58
N LEU A 91 -3.76 -13.07 20.27
CA LEU A 91 -3.63 -14.12 19.27
C LEU A 91 -2.14 -14.29 18.93
N ARG A 92 -1.52 -15.33 19.52
CA ARG A 92 -0.09 -15.62 19.37
C ARG A 92 0.18 -16.69 18.32
N ASP A 93 -0.67 -17.72 18.28
CA ASP A 93 -0.43 -18.94 17.51
C ASP A 93 -1.17 -18.98 16.18
N ARG A 94 -2.04 -18.01 15.94
CA ARG A 94 -2.76 -17.88 14.66
C ARG A 94 -2.34 -16.59 13.99
N HIS A 95 -1.42 -16.72 13.08
CA HIS A 95 -1.05 -15.62 12.20
C HIS A 95 -2.23 -15.33 11.30
N LEU A 96 -2.77 -14.11 11.38
CA LEU A 96 -3.95 -13.71 10.60
C LEU A 96 -3.75 -13.92 9.10
N PHE A 97 -2.50 -13.88 8.62
CA PHE A 97 -2.18 -13.98 7.20
C PHE A 97 -0.98 -14.89 6.90
N TYR A 98 0.10 -14.84 7.70
CA TYR A 98 1.36 -15.50 7.40
C TYR A 98 2.11 -15.85 8.67
N PRO A 99 2.95 -16.91 8.69
CA PRO A 99 3.86 -17.17 9.80
C PRO A 99 4.87 -16.02 9.96
N PRO A 100 5.50 -15.86 11.14
CA PRO A 100 6.62 -14.93 11.32
C PRO A 100 7.66 -15.12 10.21
N VAL A 101 8.31 -14.03 9.79
CA VAL A 101 9.23 -14.05 8.64
C VAL A 101 10.31 -15.12 8.79
N ALA A 102 10.91 -15.26 9.99
CA ALA A 102 11.92 -16.27 10.25
C ALA A 102 11.38 -17.70 10.08
N GLU A 103 10.19 -17.97 10.60
CA GLU A 103 9.54 -19.30 10.47
C GLU A 103 9.14 -19.58 9.01
N GLY A 104 8.52 -18.61 8.34
CA GLY A 104 8.16 -18.71 6.91
C GLY A 104 9.38 -19.01 6.03
N ARG A 105 10.51 -18.33 6.26
CA ARG A 105 11.75 -18.61 5.53
C ARG A 105 12.29 -20.02 5.80
N LYS A 106 12.21 -20.49 7.05
CA LYS A 106 12.61 -21.86 7.41
C LYS A 106 11.74 -22.90 6.70
N GLN A 107 10.43 -22.70 6.69
CA GLN A 107 9.49 -23.60 6.00
C GLN A 107 9.77 -23.63 4.49
N ILE A 108 9.99 -22.47 3.87
CA ILE A 108 10.34 -22.36 2.46
C ILE A 108 11.64 -23.08 2.16
N ALA A 109 12.68 -22.90 2.98
CA ALA A 109 13.97 -23.58 2.78
C ALA A 109 13.88 -25.10 2.90
N ALA A 110 12.92 -25.62 3.69
CA ALA A 110 12.67 -27.05 3.86
C ALA A 110 11.72 -27.62 2.79
N CYS A 111 11.02 -26.78 2.03
CA CYS A 111 10.07 -27.19 1.00
C CYS A 111 10.79 -27.67 -0.26
N THR A 112 10.56 -28.91 -0.68
CA THR A 112 11.18 -29.51 -1.86
C THR A 112 10.18 -29.83 -2.97
N ASP A 113 8.88 -29.65 -2.71
CA ASP A 113 7.78 -30.02 -3.61
C ASP A 113 7.16 -28.85 -4.38
N GLY A 114 7.66 -27.62 -4.16
CA GLY A 114 7.19 -26.41 -4.82
C GLY A 114 5.82 -25.90 -4.37
N THR A 115 5.27 -26.41 -3.27
CA THR A 115 3.95 -25.99 -2.74
C THR A 115 4.00 -24.65 -2.02
N LEU A 116 5.19 -24.19 -1.56
CA LEU A 116 5.39 -22.91 -0.93
C LEU A 116 5.97 -21.87 -1.91
N PRO A 117 5.72 -20.56 -1.68
CA PRO A 117 6.34 -19.49 -2.46
C PRO A 117 7.85 -19.45 -2.23
N LEU A 118 8.60 -18.82 -3.16
CA LEU A 118 10.06 -18.67 -3.03
C LEU A 118 10.47 -17.64 -1.97
N GLU A 119 9.57 -16.73 -1.62
CA GLU A 119 9.81 -15.69 -0.61
C GLU A 119 8.70 -15.67 0.43
N SER A 120 9.07 -15.54 1.71
CA SER A 120 8.09 -15.20 2.73
C SER A 120 7.71 -13.73 2.63
N MET A 121 6.56 -13.35 3.18
CA MET A 121 6.15 -11.96 3.29
C MET A 121 7.17 -11.14 4.10
N GLN A 122 7.09 -9.80 3.99
CA GLN A 122 7.83 -8.86 4.81
C GLN A 122 6.90 -7.77 5.35
N ARG A 123 6.97 -7.51 6.66
CA ARG A 123 6.36 -6.31 7.23
C ARG A 123 7.30 -5.13 7.04
N ILE A 124 6.82 -4.14 6.33
CA ILE A 124 7.54 -2.88 6.09
C ILE A 124 6.53 -1.78 5.83
N SER A 125 6.68 -0.65 6.49
CA SER A 125 5.88 0.52 6.16
C SER A 125 6.27 1.11 4.81
N GLN A 126 5.30 1.68 4.10
CA GLN A 126 5.53 2.34 2.81
C GLN A 126 6.61 3.43 2.91
N MET A 127 6.68 4.15 4.02
CA MET A 127 7.70 5.19 4.25
C MET A 127 9.15 4.66 4.29
N TYR A 128 9.33 3.36 4.49
CA TYR A 128 10.64 2.68 4.43
C TYR A 128 10.82 1.90 3.13
N LEU A 129 9.74 1.44 2.50
CA LEU A 129 9.79 0.75 1.22
C LEU A 129 10.12 1.71 0.06
N GLU A 130 9.44 2.86 0.00
CA GLU A 130 9.64 3.82 -1.10
C GLU A 130 11.09 4.30 -1.24
N PRO A 131 11.82 4.65 -0.16
CA PRO A 131 13.23 5.01 -0.28
C PRO A 131 14.10 3.91 -0.89
N VAL A 132 13.87 2.63 -0.56
CA VAL A 132 14.61 1.50 -1.15
C VAL A 132 14.35 1.40 -2.65
N LEU A 133 13.09 1.55 -3.07
CA LEU A 133 12.72 1.53 -4.48
C LEU A 133 13.26 2.75 -5.22
N LEU A 134 13.18 3.93 -4.62
CA LEU A 134 13.69 5.18 -5.21
C LEU A 134 15.20 5.13 -5.39
N GLU A 135 15.95 4.68 -4.38
CA GLU A 135 17.42 4.52 -4.48
C GLU A 135 17.80 3.60 -5.66
N ALA A 136 17.11 2.46 -5.77
CA ALA A 136 17.35 1.54 -6.88
C ALA A 136 17.01 2.16 -8.23
N THR A 137 15.94 2.95 -8.30
CA THR A 137 15.50 3.63 -9.53
C THR A 137 16.48 4.74 -9.94
N VAL A 138 16.99 5.52 -8.99
CA VAL A 138 17.97 6.58 -9.24
C VAL A 138 19.33 6.00 -9.71
N ALA A 139 19.69 4.82 -9.20
CA ALA A 139 20.93 4.14 -9.57
C ALA A 139 20.85 3.46 -10.95
N ASP A 140 19.69 3.31 -11.55
CA ASP A 140 19.49 2.60 -12.82
C ASP A 140 19.66 3.55 -14.00
N PRO A 141 20.65 3.34 -14.90
CA PRO A 141 20.94 4.24 -16.02
C PRO A 141 19.83 4.27 -17.09
N ASN A 142 18.91 3.32 -17.09
CA ASN A 142 17.79 3.28 -18.03
C ASN A 142 16.59 4.11 -17.55
N ILE A 143 16.65 4.71 -16.36
CA ILE A 143 15.52 5.41 -15.75
C ILE A 143 15.86 6.88 -15.51
N ASP A 144 15.16 7.79 -16.20
CA ASP A 144 15.20 9.23 -15.91
C ASP A 144 14.07 9.58 -14.93
N ILE A 145 14.39 9.69 -13.64
CA ILE A 145 13.42 10.04 -12.62
C ILE A 145 13.44 11.55 -12.33
N ARG A 146 12.27 12.19 -12.45
CA ARG A 146 12.07 13.62 -12.27
C ARG A 146 11.05 13.89 -11.18
N LEU A 147 11.53 14.14 -9.99
CA LEU A 147 10.72 14.55 -8.85
C LEU A 147 10.39 16.06 -8.95
N GLY A 148 9.24 16.47 -8.42
CA GLY A 148 8.75 17.84 -8.52
C GLY A 148 8.19 18.21 -9.89
N TRP A 149 7.85 17.24 -10.73
CA TRP A 149 7.22 17.45 -12.03
C TRP A 149 5.78 16.93 -12.04
N LYS A 150 4.83 17.85 -12.13
CA LYS A 150 3.40 17.56 -12.19
C LYS A 150 2.94 17.47 -13.64
N VAL A 151 2.37 16.35 -14.02
CA VAL A 151 1.67 16.20 -15.31
C VAL A 151 0.36 16.96 -15.23
N GLU A 152 0.10 17.83 -16.23
CA GLU A 152 -1.09 18.66 -16.33
C GLU A 152 -2.07 18.15 -17.38
N GLU A 153 -1.55 17.65 -18.50
CA GLU A 153 -2.35 17.11 -19.59
C GLU A 153 -1.56 16.11 -20.43
N PHE A 154 -2.26 15.31 -21.19
CA PHE A 154 -1.69 14.49 -22.25
C PHE A 154 -2.64 14.34 -23.43
N GLN A 155 -2.07 14.02 -24.58
CA GLN A 155 -2.80 13.69 -25.81
C GLN A 155 -2.14 12.49 -26.47
N GLN A 156 -2.93 11.52 -26.95
CA GLN A 156 -2.44 10.38 -27.70
C GLN A 156 -2.90 10.42 -29.15
N ASN A 157 -2.08 9.87 -30.04
CA ASN A 157 -2.39 9.66 -31.44
C ASN A 157 -1.66 8.37 -31.93
N THR A 158 -1.76 8.09 -33.22
CA THR A 158 -1.11 6.92 -33.86
C THR A 158 0.39 6.86 -33.67
N ASP A 159 1.05 8.01 -33.48
CA ASP A 159 2.52 8.12 -33.40
C ASP A 159 3.04 8.05 -31.95
N GLY A 160 2.18 8.19 -30.94
CA GLY A 160 2.58 8.17 -29.53
C GLY A 160 1.71 9.06 -28.64
N VAL A 161 2.27 9.40 -27.49
CA VAL A 161 1.64 10.26 -26.49
C VAL A 161 2.51 11.48 -26.25
N VAL A 162 1.89 12.66 -26.24
CA VAL A 162 2.52 13.93 -25.85
C VAL A 162 2.00 14.32 -24.48
N VAL A 163 2.89 14.56 -23.53
CA VAL A 163 2.59 14.92 -22.14
C VAL A 163 3.12 16.30 -21.86
N THR A 164 2.29 17.18 -21.29
CA THR A 164 2.70 18.48 -20.75
C THR A 164 2.88 18.35 -19.25
N ALA A 165 4.08 18.67 -18.77
CA ALA A 165 4.42 18.63 -17.35
C ALA A 165 4.97 19.97 -16.89
N ARG A 166 4.63 20.35 -15.66
CA ARG A 166 5.10 21.56 -14.98
C ARG A 166 5.97 21.22 -13.80
N ARG A 167 7.14 21.84 -13.71
CA ARG A 167 8.01 21.79 -12.54
C ARG A 167 7.38 22.61 -11.41
N THR A 168 7.25 21.99 -10.24
CA THR A 168 6.56 22.62 -9.10
C THR A 168 7.37 23.73 -8.43
N GLU A 169 8.70 23.69 -8.58
CA GLU A 169 9.62 24.66 -7.97
C GLU A 169 9.60 26.03 -8.63
N ASP A 170 9.67 26.08 -9.96
CA ASP A 170 9.85 27.29 -10.77
C ASP A 170 8.76 27.54 -11.81
N GLY A 171 7.80 26.63 -11.93
CA GLY A 171 6.71 26.71 -12.90
C GLY A 171 7.11 26.39 -14.35
N ARG A 172 8.34 25.96 -14.61
CA ARG A 172 8.82 25.59 -15.94
C ARG A 172 7.94 24.49 -16.54
N VAL A 173 7.52 24.70 -17.78
CA VAL A 173 6.70 23.75 -18.52
C VAL A 173 7.55 23.04 -19.58
N GLU A 174 7.44 21.72 -19.62
CA GLU A 174 8.03 20.89 -20.67
C GLU A 174 6.97 20.02 -21.34
N ARG A 175 7.20 19.79 -22.65
CA ARG A 175 6.44 18.82 -23.43
C ARG A 175 7.33 17.63 -23.74
N LEU A 176 6.88 16.45 -23.33
CA LEU A 176 7.58 15.18 -23.49
C LEU A 176 6.79 14.29 -24.44
N ARG A 177 7.51 13.53 -25.28
CA ARG A 177 6.87 12.55 -26.17
C ARG A 177 7.26 11.14 -25.73
N ALA A 178 6.29 10.23 -25.70
CA ALA A 178 6.50 8.84 -25.39
C ALA A 178 5.76 7.92 -26.36
N GLN A 179 6.22 6.67 -26.50
CA GLN A 179 5.46 5.66 -27.24
C GLN A 179 4.29 5.12 -26.38
N TYR A 180 4.51 4.99 -25.08
CA TYR A 180 3.48 4.61 -24.10
C TYR A 180 3.51 5.53 -22.88
N LEU A 181 2.32 5.79 -22.32
CA LEU A 181 2.12 6.53 -21.09
C LEU A 181 1.47 5.59 -20.06
N ILE A 182 2.08 5.48 -18.86
CA ILE A 182 1.53 4.64 -17.79
C ILE A 182 1.21 5.49 -16.57
N GLY A 183 -0.08 5.53 -16.19
CA GLY A 183 -0.58 6.21 -15.01
C GLY A 183 -0.43 5.35 -13.76
N CYS A 184 0.51 5.70 -12.88
CA CYS A 184 0.66 5.21 -11.51
C CYS A 184 0.41 6.36 -10.52
N ASP A 185 -0.47 7.29 -10.87
CA ASP A 185 -0.71 8.60 -10.28
C ASP A 185 -1.75 8.57 -9.13
N GLY A 186 -2.03 7.38 -8.62
CA GLY A 186 -2.77 7.19 -7.39
C GLY A 186 -4.29 7.38 -7.50
N PRO A 187 -4.98 7.49 -6.34
CA PRO A 187 -6.45 7.42 -6.29
C PRO A 187 -7.16 8.58 -7.01
N ASN A 188 -6.48 9.72 -7.13
CA ASN A 188 -6.98 10.91 -7.83
C ASN A 188 -6.42 11.01 -9.25
N SER A 189 -6.17 9.89 -9.90
CA SER A 189 -5.53 9.78 -11.21
C SER A 189 -6.05 10.80 -12.23
N LEU A 190 -5.15 11.64 -12.75
CA LEU A 190 -5.39 12.50 -13.89
C LEU A 190 -5.59 11.66 -15.14
N ILE A 191 -4.75 10.63 -15.31
CA ILE A 191 -4.78 9.75 -16.48
C ILE A 191 -6.14 9.09 -16.62
N ARG A 192 -6.66 8.49 -15.55
CA ARG A 192 -7.99 7.85 -15.53
C ARG A 192 -9.09 8.84 -15.93
N ARG A 193 -9.10 10.03 -15.31
CA ARG A 193 -10.13 11.04 -15.58
C ARG A 193 -10.08 11.58 -17.01
N THR A 194 -8.89 11.80 -17.56
CA THR A 194 -8.73 12.26 -18.94
C THR A 194 -9.18 11.21 -19.95
N LEU A 195 -8.98 9.92 -19.65
CA LEU A 195 -9.53 8.82 -20.47
C LEU A 195 -11.04 8.63 -20.30
N GLY A 196 -11.72 9.38 -19.43
CA GLY A 196 -13.15 9.22 -19.17
C GLY A 196 -13.51 7.87 -18.51
N ILE A 197 -12.56 7.22 -17.84
CA ILE A 197 -12.77 5.91 -17.23
C ILE A 197 -13.36 6.08 -15.83
N GLU A 198 -14.56 5.53 -15.62
CA GLU A 198 -15.25 5.56 -14.33
C GLU A 198 -14.84 4.38 -13.44
N TYR A 199 -15.08 4.54 -12.14
CA TYR A 199 -14.96 3.47 -11.17
C TYR A 199 -16.28 2.73 -11.01
N ASP A 200 -16.20 1.40 -10.89
CA ASP A 200 -17.24 0.52 -10.41
C ASP A 200 -17.01 0.19 -8.92
N GLY A 201 -18.08 0.20 -8.11
CA GLY A 201 -18.00 -0.14 -6.70
C GLY A 201 -18.65 0.89 -5.76
N THR A 202 -18.25 0.87 -4.48
CA THR A 202 -18.90 1.64 -3.42
C THR A 202 -17.91 2.55 -2.68
N ARG A 203 -18.31 3.81 -2.44
CA ARG A 203 -17.46 4.83 -1.77
C ARG A 203 -17.75 4.95 -0.26
N ASP A 204 -18.98 4.86 0.18
CA ASP A 204 -19.40 5.24 1.55
C ASP A 204 -19.92 4.05 2.38
N LEU A 205 -19.38 2.85 2.17
CA LEU A 205 -19.83 1.64 2.86
C LEU A 205 -19.61 1.69 4.38
N ILE A 206 -18.54 2.34 4.84
CA ILE A 206 -18.11 2.34 6.24
C ILE A 206 -18.27 3.71 6.89
N GLY A 207 -18.22 4.78 6.10
CA GLY A 207 -18.19 6.15 6.58
C GLY A 207 -16.77 6.67 6.79
N GLU A 208 -16.66 7.79 7.49
CA GLU A 208 -15.38 8.45 7.75
C GLU A 208 -14.68 7.85 8.96
N LEU A 209 -13.42 7.50 8.79
CA LEU A 209 -12.49 7.06 9.81
C LEU A 209 -11.48 8.17 10.08
N TYR A 210 -10.69 8.05 11.13
CA TYR A 210 -9.63 9.02 11.44
C TYR A 210 -8.33 8.31 11.77
N ILE A 211 -7.20 8.90 11.37
CA ILE A 211 -5.87 8.35 11.59
C ILE A 211 -5.02 9.39 12.34
N ILE A 212 -4.27 8.92 13.33
CA ILE A 212 -3.28 9.71 14.05
C ILE A 212 -1.94 8.96 13.96
N HIS A 213 -0.96 9.55 13.28
CA HIS A 213 0.42 9.10 13.28
C HIS A 213 1.19 9.89 14.35
N PHE A 214 1.79 9.20 15.28
CA PHE A 214 2.57 9.79 16.33
C PHE A 214 3.87 9.02 16.61
N ARG A 215 4.84 9.64 17.25
CA ARG A 215 6.11 9.05 17.65
C ARG A 215 6.23 8.97 19.14
N SER A 216 6.70 7.82 19.65
CA SER A 216 7.01 7.62 21.05
C SER A 216 7.89 6.40 21.25
N ASP A 217 9.01 6.54 21.91
CA ASP A 217 9.83 5.42 22.38
C ASP A 217 9.22 4.74 23.60
N ALA A 218 8.49 5.52 24.42
CA ALA A 218 7.94 5.05 25.68
C ALA A 218 6.80 4.03 25.52
N VAL A 219 6.03 4.08 24.42
CA VAL A 219 4.87 3.18 24.21
C VAL A 219 5.28 1.70 24.16
N LYS A 220 6.51 1.40 23.76
CA LYS A 220 7.01 0.00 23.78
C LYS A 220 6.97 -0.61 25.17
N SER A 221 7.14 0.16 26.23
CA SER A 221 7.12 -0.32 27.61
C SER A 221 5.78 -0.87 28.07
N LEU A 222 4.70 -0.58 27.34
CA LEU A 222 3.37 -1.12 27.60
C LEU A 222 3.22 -2.59 27.17
N TYR A 223 4.20 -3.12 26.44
CA TYR A 223 4.18 -4.47 25.89
C TYR A 223 5.20 -5.37 26.57
N PRO A 224 4.91 -6.68 26.73
CA PRO A 224 5.85 -7.64 27.30
C PRO A 224 7.21 -7.59 26.59
N ASN A 225 8.29 -7.53 27.38
CA ASN A 225 9.67 -7.46 26.90
C ASN A 225 9.94 -6.28 25.92
N ASN A 226 9.19 -5.20 26.03
CA ASN A 226 9.24 -4.06 25.11
C ASN A 226 9.04 -4.45 23.64
N GLN A 227 8.28 -5.50 23.38
CA GLN A 227 8.00 -6.02 22.04
C GLN A 227 6.57 -5.72 21.63
N PRO A 228 6.31 -4.64 20.86
CA PRO A 228 4.98 -4.27 20.43
C PRO A 228 4.29 -5.39 19.68
N TYR A 229 2.99 -5.55 19.90
CA TYR A 229 2.19 -6.35 18.99
C TYR A 229 1.98 -5.58 17.67
N TRP A 230 1.79 -6.32 16.59
CA TRP A 230 1.50 -5.70 15.31
C TRP A 230 0.24 -4.84 15.37
N HIS A 231 -0.86 -5.45 15.82
CA HIS A 231 -2.15 -4.81 15.98
C HIS A 231 -2.60 -4.91 17.44
N THR A 232 -3.03 -3.77 18.00
CA THR A 232 -3.69 -3.75 19.31
C THR A 232 -5.07 -3.11 19.12
N TRP A 233 -6.09 -3.97 19.07
CA TRP A 233 -7.48 -3.52 18.99
C TRP A 233 -7.93 -3.00 20.35
N LEU A 234 -8.34 -1.75 20.39
CA LEU A 234 -8.77 -1.04 21.58
C LEU A 234 -10.29 -0.91 21.57
N SER A 235 -10.95 -1.44 22.59
CA SER A 235 -12.41 -1.39 22.68
C SER A 235 -12.86 -1.28 24.14
N ARG A 236 -13.58 -0.21 24.44
CA ARG A 236 -14.26 0.05 25.70
C ARG A 236 -15.44 1.00 25.46
N PRO A 237 -16.37 1.19 26.45
CA PRO A 237 -17.44 2.15 26.28
C PRO A 237 -16.92 3.52 25.85
N GLY A 238 -17.47 4.04 24.75
CA GLY A 238 -17.13 5.34 24.18
C GLY A 238 -15.80 5.43 23.42
N PHE A 239 -15.03 4.33 23.28
CA PHE A 239 -13.78 4.32 22.53
C PHE A 239 -13.60 3.04 21.73
N THR A 240 -13.30 3.17 20.44
CA THR A 240 -12.96 2.06 19.56
C THR A 240 -11.86 2.49 18.59
N GLY A 241 -10.77 1.76 18.58
CA GLY A 241 -9.63 2.07 17.70
C GLY A 241 -8.72 0.88 17.47
N LEU A 242 -7.74 1.06 16.61
CA LEU A 242 -6.67 0.11 16.34
C LEU A 242 -5.34 0.83 16.45
N LEU A 243 -4.52 0.45 17.42
CA LEU A 243 -3.15 0.90 17.54
C LEU A 243 -2.25 -0.08 16.77
N VAL A 244 -1.51 0.44 15.82
CA VAL A 244 -0.58 -0.31 14.96
C VAL A 244 0.84 0.11 15.26
N SER A 245 1.74 -0.87 15.41
CA SER A 245 3.19 -0.68 15.35
C SER A 245 3.67 -1.02 13.93
N PRO A 246 3.91 -0.04 13.07
CA PRO A 246 4.35 -0.29 11.68
C PRO A 246 5.70 -0.99 11.62
N ASP A 247 6.58 -0.66 12.57
CA ASP A 247 7.88 -1.30 12.75
C ASP A 247 8.22 -1.40 14.24
N ALA A 248 8.35 -2.63 14.73
CA ALA A 248 8.64 -2.91 16.14
C ALA A 248 10.00 -2.35 16.62
N SER A 249 10.95 -2.09 15.70
CA SER A 249 12.26 -1.50 16.00
C SER A 249 12.24 0.03 16.04
N LYS A 250 11.21 0.66 15.49
CA LYS A 250 11.07 2.12 15.37
C LYS A 250 10.12 2.70 16.42
N SER A 251 10.00 4.01 16.44
CA SER A 251 9.17 4.76 17.39
C SER A 251 7.85 5.25 16.79
N ASP A 252 7.58 4.92 15.53
CA ASP A 252 6.35 5.33 14.85
C ASP A 252 5.16 4.46 15.25
N TRP A 253 4.03 5.11 15.52
CA TRP A 253 2.76 4.50 15.90
C TRP A 253 1.62 5.07 15.10
N VAL A 254 0.63 4.26 14.78
CA VAL A 254 -0.57 4.68 14.08
C VAL A 254 -1.80 4.27 14.87
N LEU A 255 -2.60 5.25 15.26
CA LEU A 255 -3.90 5.03 15.85
C LEU A 255 -4.99 5.27 14.79
N HIS A 256 -5.69 4.22 14.42
CA HIS A 256 -6.90 4.30 13.62
C HIS A 256 -8.11 4.37 14.52
N LEU A 257 -8.94 5.42 14.34
CA LEU A 257 -10.23 5.55 15.01
C LEU A 257 -11.34 5.18 14.04
N THR A 258 -12.42 4.60 14.56
CA THR A 258 -13.62 4.27 13.80
C THR A 258 -14.60 5.43 13.65
N TYR A 259 -14.23 6.59 14.16
CA TYR A 259 -14.98 7.85 14.14
C TYR A 259 -14.03 9.05 14.13
N PRO A 260 -14.44 10.21 13.62
CA PRO A 260 -13.64 11.43 13.73
C PRO A 260 -13.60 11.94 15.19
N PRO A 261 -12.56 12.69 15.59
CA PRO A 261 -12.52 13.36 16.88
C PRO A 261 -13.78 14.20 17.12
N ARG A 262 -14.22 14.26 18.36
CA ARG A 262 -15.36 15.10 18.74
C ARG A 262 -14.96 16.57 18.78
N GLU A 263 -15.92 17.46 18.66
CA GLU A 263 -15.66 18.90 18.79
C GLU A 263 -15.00 19.20 20.15
N GLY A 264 -13.87 19.92 20.12
CA GLY A 264 -13.09 20.25 21.31
C GLY A 264 -12.20 19.13 21.88
N GLU A 265 -12.20 17.93 21.29
CA GLU A 265 -11.34 16.81 21.71
C GLU A 265 -9.93 16.95 21.10
N SER A 266 -8.90 17.11 21.94
CA SER A 266 -7.52 17.22 21.45
C SER A 266 -6.95 15.87 21.04
N LEU A 267 -6.02 15.89 20.07
CA LEU A 267 -5.33 14.67 19.61
C LEU A 267 -4.51 14.02 20.72
N GLU A 268 -3.92 14.83 21.59
CA GLU A 268 -3.17 14.40 22.77
C GLU A 268 -4.06 13.67 23.77
N ALA A 269 -5.27 14.18 24.00
CA ALA A 269 -6.26 13.51 24.87
C ALA A 269 -6.69 12.16 24.29
N ILE A 270 -6.92 12.09 22.97
CA ILE A 270 -7.28 10.85 22.26
C ILE A 270 -6.17 9.82 22.38
N VAL A 271 -4.91 10.19 22.07
CA VAL A 271 -3.76 9.28 22.14
C VAL A 271 -3.54 8.82 23.57
N THR A 272 -3.52 9.75 24.55
CA THR A 272 -3.39 9.40 25.98
C THR A 272 -4.50 8.44 26.43
N SER A 273 -5.73 8.69 26.00
CA SER A 273 -6.88 7.81 26.26
C SER A 273 -6.69 6.43 25.63
N ALA A 274 -6.19 6.34 24.40
CA ALA A 274 -5.88 5.07 23.74
C ALA A 274 -4.77 4.30 24.46
N LEU A 275 -3.74 4.99 24.91
CA LEU A 275 -2.64 4.38 25.68
C LEU A 275 -3.08 3.93 27.06
N GLY A 276 -4.02 4.64 27.71
CA GLY A 276 -4.48 4.36 29.08
C GLY A 276 -3.51 4.81 30.16
N VAL A 277 -2.50 5.58 29.79
CA VAL A 277 -1.46 6.14 30.65
C VAL A 277 -0.83 7.34 29.95
N THR A 278 -0.39 8.32 30.72
CA THR A 278 0.34 9.47 30.19
C THR A 278 1.79 9.11 29.89
N LEU A 279 2.18 9.15 28.64
CA LEU A 279 3.54 8.91 28.15
C LEU A 279 3.94 10.05 27.21
N PRO A 280 5.25 10.33 27.06
CA PRO A 280 5.71 11.32 26.09
C PRO A 280 5.50 10.80 24.65
N PHE A 281 4.93 11.63 23.80
CA PHE A 281 4.79 11.39 22.36
C PHE A 281 4.69 12.70 21.58
N GLU A 282 4.94 12.62 20.27
CA GLU A 282 4.80 13.72 19.31
C GLU A 282 3.79 13.29 18.23
N VAL A 283 2.73 14.09 18.01
CA VAL A 283 1.83 13.89 16.87
C VAL A 283 2.51 14.39 15.61
N VAL A 284 2.73 13.50 14.66
CA VAL A 284 3.41 13.80 13.39
C VAL A 284 2.41 14.26 12.34
N GLN A 285 1.28 13.56 12.23
CA GLN A 285 0.20 13.87 11.29
C GLN A 285 -1.10 13.24 11.76
N SER A 286 -2.20 13.88 11.40
CA SER A 286 -3.54 13.30 11.59
C SER A 286 -4.48 13.75 10.46
N GLY A 287 -5.58 13.04 10.32
CA GLY A 287 -6.63 13.45 9.38
C GLY A 287 -7.70 12.39 9.16
N PRO A 288 -8.83 12.83 8.59
CA PRO A 288 -9.89 11.94 8.19
C PRO A 288 -9.50 11.15 6.93
N TRP A 289 -10.08 9.97 6.78
CA TRP A 289 -10.00 9.20 5.55
C TRP A 289 -11.26 8.34 5.37
N ARG A 290 -11.60 8.03 4.12
CA ARG A 290 -12.76 7.22 3.78
C ARG A 290 -12.33 5.98 3.02
N PRO A 291 -12.58 4.78 3.56
CA PRO A 291 -12.31 3.55 2.84
C PRO A 291 -13.11 3.50 1.54
N GLN A 292 -12.45 3.13 0.47
CA GLN A 292 -13.05 2.95 -0.84
C GLN A 292 -13.07 1.46 -1.21
N PHE A 293 -14.02 1.08 -2.07
CA PHE A 293 -14.12 -0.29 -2.62
C PHE A 293 -14.40 -0.16 -4.12
N LEU A 294 -13.40 0.31 -4.85
CA LEU A 294 -13.52 0.74 -6.23
C LEU A 294 -12.57 -0.04 -7.15
N VAL A 295 -13.05 -0.34 -8.37
CA VAL A 295 -12.24 -0.84 -9.47
C VAL A 295 -12.61 -0.05 -10.72
N ALA A 296 -11.62 0.43 -11.46
CA ALA A 296 -11.85 1.10 -12.74
C ALA A 296 -12.50 0.15 -13.75
N GLN A 297 -13.41 0.67 -14.55
CA GLN A 297 -14.13 -0.11 -15.57
C GLN A 297 -13.21 -0.61 -16.67
N ARG A 298 -12.12 0.15 -16.94
CA ARG A 298 -11.04 -0.18 -17.88
C ARG A 298 -9.70 0.20 -17.25
N PHE A 299 -8.63 -0.46 -17.68
CA PHE A 299 -7.27 -0.20 -17.19
C PHE A 299 -6.39 0.55 -18.19
N GLY A 300 -6.93 0.89 -19.34
CA GLY A 300 -6.22 1.68 -20.33
C GLY A 300 -6.97 1.83 -21.65
N ASP A 301 -6.30 2.49 -22.58
CA ASP A 301 -6.77 2.71 -23.95
C ASP A 301 -5.58 2.98 -24.87
N ASP A 302 -5.45 2.16 -25.94
CA ASP A 302 -4.40 2.23 -26.96
C ASP A 302 -2.97 2.31 -26.35
N ARG A 303 -2.40 3.52 -26.24
CA ARG A 303 -1.03 3.77 -25.74
C ARG A 303 -0.97 4.20 -24.28
N VAL A 304 -2.12 4.38 -23.64
CA VAL A 304 -2.22 4.90 -22.27
C VAL A 304 -2.81 3.85 -21.36
N TRP A 305 -2.03 3.40 -20.38
CA TRP A 305 -2.41 2.35 -19.42
C TRP A 305 -2.27 2.83 -18.00
N MET A 306 -2.86 2.12 -17.04
CA MET A 306 -2.84 2.48 -15.62
C MET A 306 -2.54 1.27 -14.76
N ALA A 307 -1.99 1.54 -13.55
CA ALA A 307 -1.75 0.52 -12.52
C ALA A 307 -1.87 1.10 -11.10
N GLY A 308 -2.10 0.24 -10.12
CA GLY A 308 -2.21 0.59 -8.72
C GLY A 308 -3.50 1.35 -8.37
N ASP A 309 -3.41 2.34 -7.47
CA ASP A 309 -4.58 3.07 -6.97
C ASP A 309 -5.31 3.88 -8.07
N ALA A 310 -4.68 4.09 -9.23
CA ALA A 310 -5.35 4.63 -10.41
C ALA A 310 -6.39 3.67 -10.99
N THR A 311 -6.24 2.36 -10.77
CA THR A 311 -7.14 1.32 -11.27
C THR A 311 -8.04 0.72 -10.20
N HIS A 312 -7.62 0.70 -8.94
CA HIS A 312 -8.42 0.14 -7.84
C HIS A 312 -8.08 0.78 -6.50
N GLN A 313 -9.09 0.89 -5.65
CA GLN A 313 -8.97 1.41 -4.29
C GLN A 313 -9.65 0.46 -3.32
N TYR A 314 -8.91 -0.04 -2.32
CA TYR A 314 -9.43 -0.95 -1.33
C TYR A 314 -9.19 -0.42 0.07
N MET A 315 -10.05 -0.83 1.01
CA MET A 315 -9.74 -0.72 2.43
C MET A 315 -8.45 -1.51 2.73
N PRO A 316 -7.57 -1.03 3.65
CA PRO A 316 -6.27 -1.67 3.94
C PRO A 316 -6.34 -3.11 4.44
N THR A 317 -7.51 -3.60 4.82
CA THR A 317 -7.71 -4.96 5.33
C THR A 317 -7.12 -6.02 4.39
N GLY A 318 -6.21 -6.82 4.90
CA GLY A 318 -5.52 -7.86 4.13
C GLY A 318 -4.29 -7.39 3.33
N GLY A 319 -3.96 -6.08 3.34
CA GLY A 319 -2.77 -5.56 2.66
C GLY A 319 -2.79 -5.76 1.14
N LEU A 320 -3.98 -5.76 0.50
CA LEU A 320 -4.11 -6.17 -0.91
C LEU A 320 -3.81 -5.05 -1.91
N GLY A 321 -4.05 -3.77 -1.58
CA GLY A 321 -3.98 -2.67 -2.56
C GLY A 321 -2.62 -2.58 -3.25
N MET A 322 -1.58 -2.25 -2.49
CA MET A 322 -0.21 -2.12 -3.03
C MET A 322 0.28 -3.42 -3.66
N ASN A 323 0.03 -4.56 -3.04
CA ASN A 323 0.46 -5.86 -3.56
C ASN A 323 -0.20 -6.24 -4.89
N THR A 324 -1.46 -5.82 -5.11
CA THR A 324 -2.14 -5.95 -6.41
C THR A 324 -1.44 -5.07 -7.45
N GLY A 325 -1.14 -3.82 -7.10
CA GLY A 325 -0.44 -2.88 -7.98
C GLY A 325 0.99 -3.31 -8.34
N VAL A 326 1.76 -3.90 -7.41
CA VAL A 326 3.09 -4.47 -7.72
C VAL A 326 2.97 -5.57 -8.77
N ALA A 327 2.00 -6.48 -8.63
CA ALA A 327 1.76 -7.52 -9.62
C ALA A 327 1.23 -6.96 -10.95
N GLU A 328 0.50 -5.84 -10.94
CA GLU A 328 0.09 -5.11 -12.15
C GLU A 328 1.30 -4.49 -12.85
N ALA A 329 2.15 -3.78 -12.12
CA ALA A 329 3.37 -3.18 -12.66
C ALA A 329 4.26 -4.24 -13.34
N HIS A 330 4.48 -5.36 -12.67
CA HIS A 330 5.26 -6.48 -13.21
C HIS A 330 4.60 -7.09 -14.46
N ASN A 331 3.28 -7.30 -14.46
CA ASN A 331 2.54 -7.83 -15.60
C ASN A 331 2.55 -6.87 -16.79
N LEU A 332 2.36 -5.58 -16.56
CA LEU A 332 2.33 -4.56 -17.61
C LEU A 332 3.73 -4.33 -18.23
N ALA A 333 4.78 -4.36 -17.40
CA ALA A 333 6.15 -4.06 -17.85
C ALA A 333 6.61 -4.97 -18.99
N TRP A 334 6.49 -6.30 -18.85
CA TRP A 334 6.93 -7.21 -19.90
C TRP A 334 6.04 -7.14 -21.16
N LYS A 335 4.75 -6.85 -21.02
CA LYS A 335 3.83 -6.68 -22.16
C LYS A 335 4.18 -5.44 -22.96
N VAL A 336 4.40 -4.31 -22.29
CA VAL A 336 4.87 -3.07 -22.94
C VAL A 336 6.24 -3.29 -23.61
N ALA A 337 7.16 -3.98 -22.93
CA ALA A 337 8.46 -4.32 -23.50
C ALA A 337 8.33 -5.19 -24.75
N ALA A 338 7.42 -6.17 -24.75
CA ALA A 338 7.14 -7.03 -25.90
C ALA A 338 6.64 -6.23 -27.11
N MET A 339 5.74 -5.28 -26.88
CA MET A 339 5.24 -4.39 -27.93
C MET A 339 6.36 -3.52 -28.51
N LEU A 340 7.15 -2.89 -27.63
CA LEU A 340 8.28 -2.03 -28.03
C LEU A 340 9.39 -2.79 -28.79
N LYS A 341 9.57 -4.06 -28.48
CA LYS A 341 10.53 -4.96 -29.15
C LYS A 341 9.97 -5.61 -30.42
N GLY A 342 8.70 -5.38 -30.73
CA GLY A 342 8.03 -5.82 -31.97
C GLY A 342 7.65 -7.32 -32.03
N TRP A 343 7.71 -8.05 -30.89
CA TRP A 343 7.25 -9.44 -30.85
C TRP A 343 5.88 -9.62 -30.16
N GLY A 344 5.35 -8.57 -29.55
CA GLY A 344 4.00 -8.53 -28.98
C GLY A 344 2.95 -8.37 -30.07
N GLY A 345 1.95 -9.24 -30.07
CA GLY A 345 0.79 -9.09 -30.97
C GLY A 345 -0.28 -8.16 -30.40
N ASP A 346 -1.21 -7.73 -31.25
CA ASP A 346 -2.23 -6.68 -30.95
C ASP A 346 -3.09 -6.97 -29.70
N ARG A 347 -3.27 -8.24 -29.34
CA ARG A 347 -4.04 -8.66 -28.17
C ARG A 347 -3.24 -8.71 -26.87
N LEU A 348 -1.93 -8.48 -26.93
CA LEU A 348 -1.06 -8.64 -25.73
C LEU A 348 -1.33 -7.57 -24.67
N LEU A 349 -1.34 -6.28 -25.03
CA LEU A 349 -1.67 -5.22 -24.07
C LEU A 349 -3.15 -5.30 -23.58
N PRO A 350 -4.15 -5.49 -24.44
CA PRO A 350 -5.52 -5.73 -23.97
C PRO A 350 -5.65 -6.90 -22.97
N SER A 351 -4.80 -7.92 -23.08
CA SER A 351 -4.80 -9.03 -22.11
C SER A 351 -4.43 -8.60 -20.69
N TYR A 352 -3.64 -7.52 -20.53
CA TYR A 352 -3.35 -6.93 -19.21
C TYR A 352 -4.64 -6.56 -18.48
N GLU A 353 -5.52 -5.83 -19.14
CA GLU A 353 -6.81 -5.45 -18.59
C GLU A 353 -7.64 -6.68 -18.20
N THR A 354 -7.81 -7.63 -19.12
CA THR A 354 -8.59 -8.85 -18.89
C THR A 354 -8.10 -9.64 -17.66
N GLU A 355 -6.79 -9.81 -17.53
CA GLU A 355 -6.17 -10.53 -16.43
C GLU A 355 -6.29 -9.77 -15.10
N ARG A 356 -6.09 -8.46 -15.12
CA ARG A 356 -5.94 -7.67 -13.88
C ARG A 356 -7.25 -7.15 -13.32
N ILE A 357 -8.23 -6.80 -14.15
CA ILE A 357 -9.58 -6.42 -13.69
C ILE A 357 -10.24 -7.56 -12.91
N ALA A 358 -10.13 -8.78 -13.38
CA ALA A 358 -10.71 -9.94 -12.69
C ALA A 358 -10.12 -10.12 -11.29
N ILE A 359 -8.79 -9.95 -11.16
CA ILE A 359 -8.10 -9.99 -9.86
C ILE A 359 -8.51 -8.82 -8.97
N ALA A 360 -8.57 -7.60 -9.53
CA ALA A 360 -8.94 -6.40 -8.79
C ALA A 360 -10.37 -6.52 -8.22
N ARG A 361 -11.33 -6.98 -9.01
CA ARG A 361 -12.72 -7.22 -8.57
C ARG A 361 -12.79 -8.29 -7.48
N ARG A 362 -12.12 -9.42 -7.66
CA ARG A 362 -12.05 -10.47 -6.64
C ARG A 362 -11.50 -9.96 -5.32
N ASN A 363 -10.41 -9.19 -5.36
CA ASN A 363 -9.78 -8.61 -4.17
C ASN A 363 -10.70 -7.59 -3.49
N ARG A 364 -11.35 -6.70 -4.25
CA ARG A 364 -12.38 -5.78 -3.75
C ARG A 364 -13.47 -6.53 -2.99
N ASP A 365 -14.05 -7.55 -3.61
CA ASP A 365 -15.16 -8.31 -3.06
C ASP A 365 -14.75 -9.09 -1.80
N HIS A 366 -13.50 -9.61 -1.77
CA HIS A 366 -12.94 -10.22 -0.58
C HIS A 366 -12.80 -9.22 0.57
N VAL A 367 -12.22 -8.04 0.32
CA VAL A 367 -12.06 -6.99 1.33
C VAL A 367 -13.43 -6.50 1.82
N MET A 368 -14.43 -6.37 0.95
CA MET A 368 -15.80 -6.04 1.35
C MET A 368 -16.40 -7.09 2.29
N LYS A 369 -16.21 -8.38 2.00
CA LYS A 369 -16.67 -9.46 2.88
C LYS A 369 -15.96 -9.41 4.25
N CYS A 370 -14.65 -9.19 4.27
CA CYS A 370 -13.89 -9.03 5.50
C CYS A 370 -14.36 -7.82 6.31
N ALA A 371 -14.59 -6.68 5.67
CA ALA A 371 -15.13 -5.47 6.31
C ALA A 371 -16.54 -5.70 6.89
N ALA A 372 -17.40 -6.42 6.20
CA ALA A 372 -18.74 -6.76 6.67
C ALA A 372 -18.73 -7.78 7.83
N ALA A 373 -17.80 -8.74 7.79
CA ALA A 373 -17.61 -9.75 8.84
C ALA A 373 -16.96 -9.16 10.10
N CYS A 374 -16.13 -8.13 9.98
CA CYS A 374 -15.63 -7.35 11.10
C CYS A 374 -16.82 -6.62 11.76
N ARG A 375 -17.50 -7.25 12.71
CA ARG A 375 -18.54 -6.65 13.57
C ARG A 375 -18.09 -5.34 14.23
N PHE A 376 -16.81 -5.08 14.20
CA PHE A 376 -16.16 -3.85 14.62
C PHE A 376 -16.75 -2.59 13.96
N VAL A 377 -17.07 -2.66 12.67
CA VAL A 377 -17.71 -1.55 11.95
C VAL A 377 -19.18 -1.35 12.34
N ARG A 378 -19.86 -2.40 12.77
CA ARG A 378 -21.24 -2.32 13.26
C ARG A 378 -21.34 -1.88 14.73
N CYS A 379 -20.34 -2.17 15.56
CA CYS A 379 -20.32 -1.75 16.97
C CYS A 379 -20.11 -0.25 17.16
N SER A 380 -19.64 0.49 16.15
CA SER A 380 -19.50 1.95 16.25
C SER A 380 -20.83 2.70 16.26
N ARG A 381 -21.94 2.05 15.89
CA ARG A 381 -23.30 2.65 15.88
C ARG A 381 -24.24 2.17 16.98
N ALA A 382 -23.87 1.14 17.72
CA ALA A 382 -24.68 0.62 18.82
C ALA A 382 -23.77 0.04 19.90
N TYR A 383 -23.99 0.40 21.14
CA TYR A 383 -23.47 -0.18 22.38
C TYR A 383 -22.66 -1.47 22.16
N ALA A 384 -21.37 -1.47 22.52
CA ALA A 384 -20.58 -2.70 22.58
C ALA A 384 -21.27 -3.64 23.59
N PRO A 385 -21.87 -4.76 23.15
CA PRO A 385 -22.26 -5.76 24.11
C PRO A 385 -21.00 -6.35 24.72
N PRO A 386 -21.01 -6.81 25.97
CA PRO A 386 -19.91 -7.55 26.54
C PRO A 386 -19.61 -8.73 25.60
N PHE A 387 -18.35 -8.96 25.28
CA PHE A 387 -17.89 -10.10 24.47
C PHE A 387 -18.55 -11.36 25.04
N PRO A 388 -19.40 -12.08 24.31
CA PRO A 388 -19.82 -13.39 24.77
C PRO A 388 -18.58 -14.30 24.72
N GLY A 389 -18.21 -14.85 25.84
CA GLY A 389 -17.05 -15.70 26.04
C GLY A 389 -17.09 -17.05 25.29
N ARG A 390 -17.40 -17.04 24.00
CA ARG A 390 -17.34 -18.21 23.12
C ARG A 390 -17.12 -17.77 21.67
N PHE A 391 -15.88 -17.46 21.31
CA PHE A 391 -15.51 -17.26 19.90
C PHE A 391 -14.41 -18.23 19.40
N PHE A 392 -14.11 -19.26 20.19
CA PHE A 392 -13.19 -20.31 19.76
C PHE A 392 -13.90 -21.65 19.83
N PRO A 393 -14.17 -22.34 18.71
CA PRO A 393 -14.49 -23.75 18.78
C PRO A 393 -13.27 -24.46 19.38
N ARG A 394 -13.50 -25.22 20.46
CA ARG A 394 -12.56 -26.21 20.95
C ARG A 394 -12.50 -27.31 19.88
N GLY A 395 -11.35 -27.47 19.27
CA GLY A 395 -11.03 -28.52 18.33
C GLY A 395 -9.61 -28.32 17.83
#